data_0a013ea5c386860a45b2ab410685faeb
#
_entry.id   0a013ea5c386860a45b2ab410685faeb
#
_cell.length_a   1.000
_cell.length_b   1.000
_cell.length_c   1.000
_cell.angle_alpha   90.00
_cell.angle_beta   90.00
_cell.angle_gamma   90.00
#
_symmetry.space_group_name_H-M   'P 1'
#
loop_
_entity.id
_entity.type
_entity.pdbx_description
1 polymer ?
#
loop_
_entity_poly.entity_id
_entity_poly.type
_entity_poly.pdbx_seq_one_letter_code
_entity_poly.pdbx_strand_id
1 'polypeptide(L)'
;MNIEIISGSPRTNSVTHRLALFLQKHFAANTQHNIGLLDVRDWNMPLLNFVIGTPDQAPDHLKPLANRMFAADAFILVTPEYNGSYSAALQNLLDHFPKQSRKAFGLVTGSPGGLAGARASQQLLLLVPALFGIAAPNMLLIPFLDKKFSPEGELIDPAFQKSVDTFTNEFIWLAEAVQAK
;
A
#
# COMPACT_ATOMS: atom_id res chain seq x y z
N MET A 1 -0.30 13.87 -9.33
CA MET A 1 0.52 12.67 -9.08
C MET A 1 -0.29 11.41 -9.30
N ASN A 2 0.37 10.32 -9.67
CA ASN A 2 -0.18 8.97 -9.66
C ASN A 2 0.18 8.30 -8.33
N ILE A 3 -0.80 7.99 -7.50
CA ILE A 3 -0.62 7.33 -6.20
C ILE A 3 -1.18 5.91 -6.31
N GLU A 4 -0.35 4.91 -6.05
CA GLU A 4 -0.77 3.52 -6.07
C GLU A 4 -0.94 2.97 -4.65
N ILE A 5 -2.14 2.53 -4.33
CA ILE A 5 -2.44 1.79 -3.11
C ILE A 5 -2.22 0.31 -3.40
N ILE A 6 -1.29 -0.32 -2.69
CA ILE A 6 -0.98 -1.75 -2.87
C ILE A 6 -1.70 -2.56 -1.79
N SER A 7 -2.70 -3.34 -2.20
CA SER A 7 -3.38 -4.33 -1.35
C SER A 7 -2.54 -5.60 -1.28
N GLY A 8 -1.73 -5.71 -0.23
CA GLY A 8 -0.67 -6.72 -0.10
C GLY A 8 -1.11 -8.10 0.43
N SER A 9 -2.39 -8.34 0.68
CA SER A 9 -2.84 -9.64 1.19
C SER A 9 -3.16 -10.65 0.08
N PRO A 10 -2.58 -11.86 0.09
CA PRO A 10 -2.89 -12.89 -0.91
C PRO A 10 -4.17 -13.66 -0.62
N ARG A 11 -4.84 -13.44 0.53
CA ARG A 11 -6.04 -14.20 0.92
C ARG A 11 -7.26 -13.77 0.14
N THR A 12 -8.07 -14.73 -0.34
CA THR A 12 -9.32 -14.46 -1.05
C THR A 12 -10.28 -13.60 -0.22
N ASN A 13 -10.47 -13.92 1.06
CA ASN A 13 -11.33 -13.17 1.97
C ASN A 13 -10.49 -12.24 2.87
N SER A 14 -9.70 -11.38 2.26
CA SER A 14 -8.81 -10.48 3.00
C SER A 14 -9.57 -9.33 3.66
N VAL A 15 -9.48 -9.20 4.98
CA VAL A 15 -10.01 -8.02 5.68
C VAL A 15 -9.17 -6.76 5.41
N THR A 16 -7.85 -6.89 5.17
CA THR A 16 -7.03 -5.72 4.81
C THR A 16 -7.32 -5.20 3.42
N HIS A 17 -7.87 -6.02 2.52
CA HIS A 17 -8.35 -5.54 1.22
C HIS A 17 -9.52 -4.56 1.34
N ARG A 18 -10.44 -4.77 2.30
CA ARG A 18 -11.54 -3.82 2.59
C ARG A 18 -11.01 -2.43 2.89
N LEU A 19 -9.91 -2.37 3.65
CA LEU A 19 -9.23 -1.12 3.97
C LEU A 19 -8.59 -0.48 2.73
N ALA A 20 -7.97 -1.27 1.85
CA ALA A 20 -7.41 -0.75 0.61
C ALA A 20 -8.49 -0.15 -0.32
N LEU A 21 -9.66 -0.80 -0.41
CA LEU A 21 -10.83 -0.27 -1.11
C LEU A 21 -11.32 1.05 -0.50
N PHE A 22 -11.44 1.10 0.83
CA PHE A 22 -11.83 2.31 1.53
C PHE A 22 -10.85 3.46 1.25
N LEU A 23 -9.56 3.22 1.40
CA LEU A 23 -8.53 4.23 1.17
C LEU A 23 -8.55 4.73 -0.29
N GLN A 24 -8.75 3.85 -1.27
CA GLN A 24 -8.87 4.25 -2.66
C GLN A 24 -10.02 5.26 -2.85
N LYS A 25 -11.22 4.94 -2.35
CA LYS A 25 -12.38 5.83 -2.42
C LYS A 25 -12.13 7.14 -1.67
N HIS A 26 -11.59 7.04 -0.46
CA HIS A 26 -11.33 8.19 0.41
C HIS A 26 -10.33 9.16 -0.23
N PHE A 27 -9.19 8.68 -0.73
CA PHE A 27 -8.19 9.53 -1.40
C PHE A 27 -8.72 10.11 -2.71
N ALA A 28 -9.46 9.33 -3.51
CA ALA A 28 -10.07 9.83 -4.75
C ALA A 28 -11.10 10.95 -4.51
N ALA A 29 -11.85 10.88 -3.40
CA ALA A 29 -12.83 11.89 -3.04
C ALA A 29 -12.23 13.16 -2.41
N ASN A 30 -11.09 13.06 -1.75
CA ASN A 30 -10.51 14.13 -0.92
C ASN A 30 -9.21 14.72 -1.47
N THR A 31 -8.73 14.27 -2.64
CA THR A 31 -7.51 14.77 -3.28
C THR A 31 -7.73 15.00 -4.78
N GLN A 32 -6.84 15.77 -5.41
CA GLN A 32 -6.84 15.99 -6.86
C GLN A 32 -5.85 15.04 -7.59
N HIS A 33 -5.44 13.95 -6.93
CA HIS A 33 -4.47 13.02 -7.47
C HIS A 33 -5.16 11.83 -8.16
N ASN A 34 -4.45 11.16 -9.06
CA ASN A 34 -4.91 9.93 -9.68
C ASN A 34 -4.62 8.75 -8.72
N ILE A 35 -5.67 8.11 -8.20
CA ILE A 35 -5.55 7.07 -7.17
C ILE A 35 -5.83 5.69 -7.79
N GLY A 36 -4.78 4.88 -7.86
CA GLY A 36 -4.86 3.49 -8.30
C GLY A 36 -4.93 2.50 -7.13
N LEU A 37 -5.46 1.31 -7.39
CA LEU A 37 -5.43 0.16 -6.49
C LEU A 37 -4.75 -1.00 -7.20
N LEU A 38 -3.62 -1.47 -6.68
CA LEU A 38 -2.92 -2.68 -7.09
C LEU A 38 -3.21 -3.78 -6.07
N ASP A 39 -3.92 -4.81 -6.49
CA ASP A 39 -4.15 -5.99 -5.66
C ASP A 39 -3.14 -7.08 -6.04
N VAL A 40 -2.37 -7.58 -5.08
CA VAL A 40 -1.39 -8.66 -5.33
C VAL A 40 -2.02 -9.95 -5.86
N ARG A 41 -3.34 -10.12 -5.67
CA ARG A 41 -4.09 -11.30 -6.13
C ARG A 41 -4.40 -11.31 -7.63
N ASP A 42 -4.37 -10.13 -8.25
CA ASP A 42 -4.71 -9.97 -9.68
C ASP A 42 -3.55 -10.37 -10.60
N TRP A 43 -2.37 -10.60 -10.01
CA TRP A 43 -1.14 -10.83 -10.76
C TRP A 43 -0.56 -12.20 -10.44
N ASN A 44 -0.49 -13.07 -11.45
CA ASN A 44 0.19 -14.37 -11.31
C ASN A 44 1.72 -14.17 -11.35
N MET A 45 2.27 -13.71 -10.22
CA MET A 45 3.70 -13.47 -10.09
C MET A 45 4.42 -14.71 -9.59
N PRO A 46 5.45 -15.22 -10.30
CA PRO A 46 6.30 -16.27 -9.77
C PRO A 46 7.09 -15.76 -8.55
N LEU A 47 7.75 -16.64 -7.83
CA LEU A 47 8.79 -16.19 -6.91
C LEU A 47 9.90 -15.49 -7.69
N LEU A 48 10.50 -14.46 -7.07
CA LEU A 48 11.52 -13.64 -7.72
C LEU A 48 12.62 -14.49 -8.36
N ASN A 49 12.80 -14.35 -9.67
CA ASN A 49 13.90 -14.92 -10.44
C ASN A 49 14.53 -13.92 -11.41
N PHE A 50 13.89 -12.76 -11.63
CA PHE A 50 14.43 -11.63 -12.39
C PHE A 50 13.76 -10.33 -11.94
N VAL A 51 14.43 -9.20 -12.14
CA VAL A 51 13.90 -7.86 -11.87
C VAL A 51 13.44 -7.23 -13.18
N ILE A 52 12.23 -6.68 -13.20
CA ILE A 52 11.65 -5.94 -14.32
C ILE A 52 12.27 -4.54 -14.31
N GLY A 53 13.30 -4.30 -15.12
CA GLY A 53 14.03 -3.04 -15.15
C GLY A 53 13.31 -1.90 -15.88
N THR A 54 12.45 -2.25 -16.86
CA THR A 54 11.59 -1.31 -17.60
C THR A 54 10.25 -1.99 -17.92
N PRO A 55 9.16 -1.24 -18.22
CA PRO A 55 7.88 -1.84 -18.60
C PRO A 55 7.98 -2.80 -19.78
N ASP A 56 8.84 -2.50 -20.76
CA ASP A 56 9.01 -3.33 -21.95
C ASP A 56 9.67 -4.68 -21.68
N GLN A 57 10.42 -4.79 -20.57
CA GLN A 57 11.05 -6.04 -20.13
C GLN A 57 10.09 -6.96 -19.38
N ALA A 58 8.91 -6.46 -19.01
CA ALA A 58 7.91 -7.26 -18.34
C ALA A 58 7.32 -8.33 -19.26
N PRO A 59 7.07 -9.57 -18.77
CA PRO A 59 6.23 -10.53 -19.45
C PRO A 59 4.86 -9.92 -19.81
N ASP A 60 4.24 -10.32 -20.92
CA ASP A 60 3.04 -9.67 -21.43
C ASP A 60 1.91 -9.57 -20.40
N HIS A 61 1.70 -10.62 -19.60
CA HIS A 61 0.68 -10.62 -18.54
C HIS A 61 1.00 -9.68 -17.37
N LEU A 62 2.27 -9.24 -17.19
CA LEU A 62 2.70 -8.30 -16.16
C LEU A 62 2.94 -6.87 -16.69
N LYS A 63 2.86 -6.63 -18.00
CA LYS A 63 3.03 -5.30 -18.59
C LYS A 63 2.10 -4.25 -17.99
N PRO A 64 0.79 -4.51 -17.78
CA PRO A 64 -0.09 -3.52 -17.14
C PRO A 64 0.34 -3.18 -15.72
N LEU A 65 0.79 -4.16 -14.93
CA LEU A 65 1.35 -3.94 -13.60
C LEU A 65 2.64 -3.11 -13.67
N ALA A 66 3.56 -3.47 -14.56
CA ALA A 66 4.83 -2.77 -14.73
C ALA A 66 4.60 -1.30 -15.11
N ASN A 67 3.74 -1.02 -16.08
CA ASN A 67 3.38 0.36 -16.45
C ASN A 67 2.93 1.18 -15.24
N ARG A 68 2.08 0.62 -14.38
CA ARG A 68 1.59 1.30 -13.17
C ARG A 68 2.70 1.51 -12.15
N MET A 69 3.51 0.48 -11.86
CA MET A 69 4.62 0.57 -10.90
C MET A 69 5.67 1.62 -11.29
N PHE A 70 5.98 1.72 -12.59
CA PHE A 70 6.92 2.72 -13.09
C PHE A 70 6.32 4.13 -13.15
N ALA A 71 5.03 4.27 -13.45
CA ALA A 71 4.33 5.55 -13.54
C ALA A 71 3.93 6.13 -12.16
N ALA A 72 3.97 5.33 -11.10
CA ALA A 72 3.61 5.78 -9.76
C ALA A 72 4.59 6.82 -9.22
N ASP A 73 4.07 7.89 -8.65
CA ASP A 73 4.84 8.95 -7.97
C ASP A 73 4.97 8.67 -6.46
N ALA A 74 4.00 7.97 -5.88
CA ALA A 74 3.96 7.60 -4.47
C ALA A 74 3.18 6.30 -4.26
N PHE A 75 3.39 5.64 -3.12
CA PHE A 75 2.75 4.38 -2.78
C PHE A 75 2.11 4.42 -1.39
N ILE A 76 0.98 3.72 -1.23
CA ILE A 76 0.42 3.36 0.07
C ILE A 76 0.44 1.83 0.20
N LEU A 77 1.21 1.31 1.13
CA LEU A 77 1.35 -0.13 1.36
C LEU A 77 0.33 -0.58 2.41
N VAL A 78 -0.67 -1.38 2.00
CA VAL A 78 -1.71 -1.94 2.88
C VAL A 78 -1.44 -3.42 3.07
N THR A 79 -1.07 -3.86 4.27
CA THR A 79 -0.68 -5.26 4.51
C THR A 79 -1.23 -5.82 5.82
N PRO A 80 -1.58 -7.12 5.87
CA PRO A 80 -1.75 -7.82 7.14
C PRO A 80 -0.41 -8.09 7.82
N GLU A 81 -0.47 -8.55 9.06
CA GLU A 81 0.69 -9.15 9.74
C GLU A 81 0.62 -10.67 9.62
N TYR A 82 1.66 -11.29 9.06
CA TYR A 82 1.89 -12.73 9.07
C TYR A 82 3.24 -13.02 9.72
N ASN A 83 3.21 -13.75 10.85
CA ASN A 83 4.43 -14.15 11.58
C ASN A 83 5.37 -12.96 11.90
N GLY A 84 4.81 -11.82 12.29
CA GLY A 84 5.57 -10.65 12.72
C GLY A 84 6.11 -9.76 11.57
N SER A 85 5.66 -10.00 10.33
CA SER A 85 6.06 -9.20 9.16
C SER A 85 4.86 -8.89 8.26
N TYR A 86 5.06 -8.02 7.28
CA TYR A 86 4.15 -7.85 6.16
C TYR A 86 4.09 -9.12 5.29
N SER A 87 3.13 -9.20 4.38
CA SER A 87 2.91 -10.42 3.59
C SER A 87 4.05 -10.71 2.61
N ALA A 88 4.36 -11.99 2.41
CA ALA A 88 5.30 -12.43 1.38
C ALA A 88 4.88 -12.03 -0.05
N ALA A 89 3.57 -11.89 -0.30
CA ALA A 89 3.06 -11.45 -1.60
C ALA A 89 3.40 -9.98 -1.88
N LEU A 90 3.33 -9.11 -0.86
CA LEU A 90 3.76 -7.72 -0.97
C LEU A 90 5.27 -7.64 -1.22
N GLN A 91 6.07 -8.41 -0.47
CA GLN A 91 7.52 -8.49 -0.69
C GLN A 91 7.84 -8.93 -2.11
N ASN A 92 7.25 -10.03 -2.56
CA ASN A 92 7.49 -10.58 -3.88
C ASN A 92 7.14 -9.58 -5.00
N LEU A 93 6.02 -8.85 -4.85
CA LEU A 93 5.67 -7.79 -5.79
C LEU A 93 6.75 -6.71 -5.85
N LEU A 94 7.18 -6.18 -4.70
CA LEU A 94 8.16 -5.10 -4.66
C LEU A 94 9.55 -5.54 -5.14
N ASP A 95 9.95 -6.79 -4.87
CA ASP A 95 11.24 -7.34 -5.29
C ASP A 95 11.37 -7.48 -6.82
N HIS A 96 10.25 -7.62 -7.55
CA HIS A 96 10.25 -7.67 -9.01
C HIS A 96 10.55 -6.33 -9.68
N PHE A 97 10.59 -5.23 -8.93
CA PHE A 97 10.80 -3.89 -9.46
C PHE A 97 12.07 -3.25 -8.90
N PRO A 98 12.68 -2.30 -9.63
CA PRO A 98 13.84 -1.56 -9.12
C PRO A 98 13.49 -0.71 -7.91
N LYS A 99 14.51 -0.15 -7.28
CA LYS A 99 14.37 0.77 -6.16
C LYS A 99 13.42 1.92 -6.52
N GLN A 100 12.52 2.25 -5.60
CA GLN A 100 11.52 3.30 -5.75
C GLN A 100 12.04 4.63 -5.15
N SER A 101 13.22 5.03 -5.61
CA SER A 101 14.00 6.12 -5.03
C SER A 101 13.23 7.42 -4.96
N ARG A 102 13.28 8.08 -3.79
CA ARG A 102 12.68 9.39 -3.51
C ARG A 102 11.15 9.44 -3.61
N LYS A 103 10.47 8.30 -3.69
CA LYS A 103 9.01 8.26 -3.62
C LYS A 103 8.53 8.25 -2.17
N ALA A 104 7.39 8.89 -1.91
CA ALA A 104 6.72 8.82 -0.61
C ALA A 104 5.99 7.49 -0.44
N PHE A 105 6.05 6.95 0.78
CA PHE A 105 5.36 5.73 1.17
C PHE A 105 4.46 5.96 2.37
N GLY A 106 3.15 5.74 2.22
CA GLY A 106 2.20 5.59 3.31
C GLY A 106 2.18 4.15 3.81
N LEU A 107 2.24 3.95 5.12
CA LEU A 107 2.30 2.61 5.74
C LEU A 107 1.00 2.32 6.48
N VAL A 108 0.34 1.24 6.08
CA VAL A 108 -0.98 0.88 6.59
C VAL A 108 -1.00 -0.60 6.94
N THR A 109 -1.31 -0.91 8.19
CA THR A 109 -1.47 -2.28 8.65
C THR A 109 -2.81 -2.46 9.37
N GLY A 110 -3.33 -3.66 9.38
CA GLY A 110 -4.56 -3.95 10.09
C GLY A 110 -4.72 -5.43 10.37
N SER A 111 -5.46 -5.72 11.43
CA SER A 111 -5.79 -7.10 11.81
C SER A 111 -7.14 -7.16 12.51
N PRO A 112 -7.79 -8.35 12.58
CA PRO A 112 -8.94 -8.57 13.46
C PRO A 112 -8.56 -8.48 14.95
N GLY A 113 -7.27 -8.61 15.30
CA GLY A 113 -6.79 -8.51 16.68
C GLY A 113 -6.41 -7.09 17.09
N GLY A 114 -6.19 -6.90 18.40
CA GLY A 114 -5.91 -5.59 19.01
C GLY A 114 -4.54 -4.99 18.66
N LEU A 115 -3.56 -5.80 18.19
CA LEU A 115 -2.22 -5.31 17.86
C LEU A 115 -2.14 -4.61 16.48
N ALA A 116 -3.20 -4.62 15.68
CA ALA A 116 -3.31 -3.86 14.43
C ALA A 116 -2.21 -4.12 13.38
N GLY A 117 -1.45 -5.20 13.50
CA GLY A 117 -0.29 -5.43 12.63
C GLY A 117 0.95 -4.62 13.00
N ALA A 118 1.13 -4.29 14.29
CA ALA A 118 2.21 -3.43 14.77
C ALA A 118 3.61 -3.94 14.42
N ARG A 119 3.85 -5.26 14.41
CA ARG A 119 5.16 -5.80 14.02
C ARG A 119 5.41 -5.64 12.52
N ALA A 120 4.36 -5.86 11.70
CA ALA A 120 4.45 -5.64 10.26
C ALA A 120 4.76 -4.17 9.93
N SER A 121 4.19 -3.21 10.68
CA SER A 121 4.48 -1.78 10.48
C SER A 121 5.96 -1.46 10.73
N GLN A 122 6.59 -2.07 11.74
CA GLN A 122 8.02 -1.89 12.01
C GLN A 122 8.89 -2.49 10.89
N GLN A 123 8.49 -3.64 10.34
CA GLN A 123 9.19 -4.22 9.18
C GLN A 123 9.05 -3.36 7.92
N LEU A 124 7.90 -2.73 7.70
CA LEU A 124 7.73 -1.76 6.60
C LEU A 124 8.64 -0.54 6.75
N LEU A 125 8.87 -0.04 7.99
CA LEU A 125 9.83 1.05 8.24
C LEU A 125 11.27 0.67 7.88
N LEU A 126 11.63 -0.61 7.93
CA LEU A 126 12.93 -1.10 7.45
C LEU A 126 12.95 -1.29 5.93
N LEU A 127 11.82 -1.70 5.34
CA LEU A 127 11.69 -1.93 3.91
C LEU A 127 11.79 -0.63 3.09
N VAL A 128 11.09 0.43 3.51
CA VAL A 128 10.99 1.67 2.72
C VAL A 128 12.37 2.32 2.47
N PRO A 129 13.25 2.49 3.45
CA PRO A 129 14.62 2.96 3.20
C PRO A 129 15.43 2.00 2.32
N ALA A 130 15.20 0.68 2.43
CA ALA A 130 15.85 -0.31 1.56
C ALA A 130 15.39 -0.18 0.09
N LEU A 131 14.20 0.38 -0.15
CA LEU A 131 13.71 0.77 -1.48
C LEU A 131 14.17 2.18 -1.90
N PHE A 132 14.96 2.88 -1.07
CA PHE A 132 15.37 4.28 -1.24
C PHE A 132 14.19 5.27 -1.24
N GLY A 133 13.06 4.85 -0.67
CA GLY A 133 11.86 5.64 -0.45
C GLY A 133 11.88 6.40 0.87
N ILE A 134 10.83 7.19 1.09
CA ILE A 134 10.65 8.01 2.29
C ILE A 134 9.29 7.66 2.90
N ALA A 135 9.30 7.11 4.13
CA ALA A 135 8.05 6.78 4.83
C ALA A 135 7.40 8.05 5.39
N ALA A 136 6.07 8.15 5.23
CA ALA A 136 5.28 9.18 5.88
C ALA A 136 5.39 9.05 7.41
N PRO A 137 5.44 10.16 8.15
CA PRO A 137 5.66 10.13 9.60
C PRO A 137 4.49 9.49 10.36
N ASN A 138 3.28 9.60 9.82
CA ASN A 138 2.08 9.00 10.40
C ASN A 138 1.77 7.68 9.71
N MET A 139 1.69 6.59 10.48
CA MET A 139 1.27 5.27 10.00
C MET A 139 -0.17 5.01 10.44
N LEU A 140 -0.94 4.30 9.62
CA LEU A 140 -2.33 3.93 9.93
C LEU A 140 -2.38 2.46 10.38
N LEU A 141 -2.48 2.24 11.70
CA LEU A 141 -2.60 0.91 12.31
C LEU A 141 -4.05 0.68 12.77
N ILE A 142 -4.69 -0.39 12.29
CA ILE A 142 -6.13 -0.60 12.49
C ILE A 142 -6.40 -1.89 13.26
N PRO A 143 -6.69 -1.79 14.57
CA PRO A 143 -7.17 -2.92 15.35
C PRO A 143 -8.65 -3.21 15.04
N PHE A 144 -9.05 -4.47 15.19
CA PHE A 144 -10.43 -4.93 14.97
C PHE A 144 -11.00 -4.49 13.63
N LEU A 145 -10.20 -4.64 12.58
CA LEU A 145 -10.44 -4.11 11.24
C LEU A 145 -11.75 -4.61 10.63
N ASP A 146 -12.10 -5.88 10.88
CA ASP A 146 -13.35 -6.50 10.44
C ASP A 146 -14.62 -5.84 11.01
N LYS A 147 -14.50 -5.12 12.13
CA LYS A 147 -15.58 -4.34 12.76
C LYS A 147 -15.62 -2.88 12.30
N LYS A 148 -14.58 -2.42 11.61
CA LYS A 148 -14.44 -1.02 11.20
C LYS A 148 -14.76 -0.77 9.73
N PHE A 149 -14.62 -1.80 8.88
CA PHE A 149 -14.85 -1.67 7.45
C PHE A 149 -15.71 -2.81 6.90
N SER A 150 -16.69 -2.46 6.08
CA SER A 150 -17.52 -3.44 5.36
C SER A 150 -16.69 -4.19 4.29
N PRO A 151 -17.19 -5.32 3.77
CA PRO A 151 -16.56 -6.01 2.65
C PRO A 151 -16.35 -5.13 1.41
N GLU A 152 -17.23 -4.14 1.20
CA GLU A 152 -17.22 -3.20 0.08
C GLU A 152 -16.29 -2.00 0.34
N GLY A 153 -15.59 -1.96 1.49
CA GLY A 153 -14.70 -0.88 1.87
C GLY A 153 -15.42 0.39 2.30
N GLU A 154 -16.51 0.25 3.05
CA GLU A 154 -17.18 1.40 3.69
C GLU A 154 -16.77 1.47 5.16
N LEU A 155 -16.57 2.68 5.69
CA LEU A 155 -16.26 2.90 7.10
C LEU A 155 -17.52 2.69 7.96
N ILE A 156 -17.50 1.68 8.83
CA ILE A 156 -18.60 1.35 9.76
C ILE A 156 -18.46 2.11 11.07
N ASP A 157 -17.22 2.29 11.54
CA ASP A 157 -16.91 2.99 12.80
C ASP A 157 -16.50 4.45 12.55
N PRO A 158 -17.42 5.43 12.68
CA PRO A 158 -17.12 6.84 12.39
C PRO A 158 -16.03 7.43 13.29
N ALA A 159 -15.82 6.86 14.49
CA ALA A 159 -14.77 7.35 15.40
C ALA A 159 -13.36 7.18 14.80
N PHE A 160 -13.19 6.30 13.81
CA PHE A 160 -11.91 6.07 13.15
C PHE A 160 -11.60 7.10 12.05
N GLN A 161 -12.58 7.91 11.62
CA GLN A 161 -12.40 8.91 10.54
C GLN A 161 -11.23 9.86 10.80
N LYS A 162 -11.12 10.39 12.02
CA LYS A 162 -10.03 11.32 12.38
C LYS A 162 -8.63 10.72 12.15
N SER A 163 -8.45 9.42 12.42
CA SER A 163 -7.16 8.74 12.17
C SER A 163 -6.85 8.64 10.69
N VAL A 164 -7.88 8.37 9.88
CA VAL A 164 -7.75 8.34 8.42
C VAL A 164 -7.39 9.73 7.87
N ASP A 165 -8.09 10.77 8.32
CA ASP A 165 -7.84 12.16 7.86
C ASP A 165 -6.42 12.60 8.22
N THR A 166 -5.95 12.30 9.44
CA THR A 166 -4.58 12.60 9.85
C THR A 166 -3.57 11.88 8.95
N PHE A 167 -3.75 10.58 8.72
CA PHE A 167 -2.88 9.80 7.84
C PHE A 167 -2.87 10.38 6.41
N THR A 168 -4.05 10.70 5.88
CA THR A 168 -4.19 11.25 4.53
C THR A 168 -3.43 12.56 4.38
N ASN A 169 -3.64 13.50 5.31
CA ASN A 169 -3.01 14.81 5.27
C ASN A 169 -1.47 14.71 5.35
N GLU A 170 -0.95 13.90 6.28
CA GLU A 170 0.50 13.72 6.45
C GLU A 170 1.14 13.01 5.25
N PHE A 171 0.46 12.02 4.67
CA PHE A 171 0.96 11.33 3.49
C PHE A 171 0.97 12.24 2.25
N ILE A 172 -0.12 12.98 2.00
CA ILE A 172 -0.22 13.89 0.86
C ILE A 172 0.81 15.01 0.99
N TRP A 173 0.95 15.63 2.19
CA TRP A 173 1.99 16.61 2.45
C TRP A 173 3.39 16.11 2.05
N LEU A 174 3.75 14.90 2.50
CA LEU A 174 5.05 14.33 2.15
C LEU A 174 5.16 14.05 0.64
N ALA A 175 4.13 13.42 0.04
CA ALA A 175 4.16 13.06 -1.37
C ALA A 175 4.31 14.29 -2.28
N GLU A 176 3.62 15.38 -1.97
CA GLU A 176 3.75 16.66 -2.69
C GLU A 176 5.13 17.30 -2.46
N ALA A 177 5.63 17.30 -1.22
CA ALA A 177 6.91 17.90 -0.89
C ALA A 177 8.10 17.21 -1.61
N VAL A 178 8.05 15.88 -1.78
CA VAL A 178 9.13 15.16 -2.47
C VAL A 178 9.03 15.24 -4.00
N GLN A 179 7.86 15.61 -4.55
CA GLN A 179 7.67 15.84 -5.99
C GLN A 179 7.93 17.30 -6.41
N ALA A 180 7.81 18.24 -5.46
CA ALA A 180 8.15 19.64 -5.70
C ALA A 180 9.67 19.80 -5.88
N LYS A 181 10.14 19.75 -7.13
CA LYS A 181 11.53 19.99 -7.51
C LYS A 181 11.65 21.35 -8.18
#